data_a5ffc575360d98f0171d01754f91844a
#
_entry.id   a5ffc575360d98f0171d01754f91844a
#
_cell.length_a   1.000
_cell.length_b   1.000
_cell.length_c   1.000
_cell.angle_alpha   90.00
_cell.angle_beta   90.00
_cell.angle_gamma   90.00
#
_symmetry.space_group_name_H-M   'P 1'
#
loop_
_entity.id
_entity.type
_entity.pdbx_description
1 polymer ?
#
loop_
_entity_poly.entity_id
_entity_poly.type
_entity_poly.pdbx_seq_one_letter_code
_entity_poly.pdbx_strand_id
1 'polypeptide(L)'
;MKINIIDKDGKSIARSDATVPSERYFRDAWVLSGKTITEDLTEAKNIFKDKIREVRKPLLEAEDVVFMKAIESDDTSAKTASITKKTKLRDAPNTSAITNATTIDELKKSWDIDVLGKNPYLLEGE
;
A
#
# COMPACT_ATOMS: atom_id res chain seq x y z
N MET A 1 4.90 -19.54 -28.59
CA MET A 1 5.46 -19.71 -27.24
C MET A 1 4.35 -19.56 -26.20
N LYS A 2 4.20 -20.56 -25.35
CA LYS A 2 3.22 -20.49 -24.26
C LYS A 2 3.84 -19.75 -23.07
N ILE A 3 3.11 -18.74 -22.56
CA ILE A 3 3.49 -18.01 -21.37
C ILE A 3 2.75 -18.64 -20.20
N ASN A 4 3.48 -19.04 -19.18
CA ASN A 4 2.88 -19.59 -17.96
C ASN A 4 2.83 -18.53 -16.88
N ILE A 5 1.78 -18.59 -16.07
CA ILE A 5 1.62 -17.79 -14.85
C ILE A 5 1.97 -18.70 -13.69
N ILE A 6 2.83 -18.24 -12.80
CA ILE A 6 3.23 -18.95 -11.59
C ILE A 6 2.69 -18.15 -10.40
N ASP A 7 1.95 -18.83 -9.51
CA ASP A 7 1.40 -18.17 -8.31
C ASP A 7 2.43 -18.10 -7.18
N LYS A 8 2.03 -17.52 -6.04
CA LYS A 8 2.92 -17.36 -4.88
C LYS A 8 3.40 -18.67 -4.28
N ASP A 9 2.68 -19.76 -4.52
CA ASP A 9 3.00 -21.10 -4.00
C ASP A 9 3.73 -21.97 -5.02
N GLY A 10 4.08 -21.41 -6.17
CA GLY A 10 4.80 -22.12 -7.23
C GLY A 10 3.94 -22.91 -8.19
N LYS A 11 2.61 -22.86 -8.05
CA LYS A 11 1.67 -23.48 -8.99
C LYS A 11 1.64 -22.69 -10.30
N SER A 12 1.56 -23.38 -11.42
CA SER A 12 1.59 -22.75 -12.73
C SER A 12 0.43 -23.15 -13.62
N ILE A 13 0.06 -22.24 -14.52
CA ILE A 13 -0.98 -22.45 -15.53
C ILE A 13 -0.61 -21.63 -16.77
N ALA A 14 -0.96 -22.15 -17.96
CA ALA A 14 -0.80 -21.38 -19.19
C ALA A 14 -1.68 -20.13 -19.15
N ARG A 15 -1.11 -18.96 -19.51
CA ARG A 15 -1.83 -17.69 -19.48
C ARG A 15 -3.14 -17.73 -20.28
N SER A 16 -3.13 -18.45 -21.41
CA SER A 16 -4.32 -18.60 -22.27
C SER A 16 -5.47 -19.36 -21.62
N ASP A 17 -5.16 -20.19 -20.59
CA ASP A 17 -6.16 -21.03 -19.90
C ASP A 17 -6.62 -20.39 -18.59
N ALA A 18 -5.99 -19.30 -18.16
CA ALA A 18 -6.21 -18.73 -16.83
C ALA A 18 -7.23 -17.59 -16.85
N THR A 19 -8.11 -17.57 -15.85
CA THR A 19 -8.87 -16.38 -15.48
C THR A 19 -8.05 -15.64 -14.42
N VAL A 20 -7.70 -14.38 -14.70
CA VAL A 20 -6.80 -13.60 -13.84
C VAL A 20 -7.48 -12.33 -13.34
N PRO A 21 -7.02 -11.77 -12.20
CA PRO A 21 -7.48 -10.45 -11.77
C PRO A 21 -7.21 -9.40 -12.86
N SER A 22 -8.08 -8.40 -12.95
CA SER A 22 -7.97 -7.34 -13.96
C SER A 22 -6.76 -6.43 -13.76
N GLU A 23 -6.23 -6.37 -12.55
CA GLU A 23 -5.10 -5.53 -12.17
C GLU A 23 -3.98 -6.37 -11.58
N ARG A 24 -2.74 -5.89 -11.73
CA ARG A 24 -1.54 -6.61 -11.28
C ARG A 24 -0.89 -6.03 -10.03
N TYR A 25 -1.56 -5.13 -9.33
CA TYR A 25 -1.00 -4.47 -8.14
C TYR A 25 -0.57 -5.46 -7.06
N PHE A 26 -1.31 -6.57 -6.93
CA PHE A 26 -1.03 -7.59 -5.93
C PHE A 26 -0.62 -8.91 -6.58
N ARG A 27 0.18 -8.82 -7.66
CA ARG A 27 0.65 -9.98 -8.41
C ARG A 27 1.30 -11.04 -7.51
N ASP A 28 2.06 -10.61 -6.51
CA ASP A 28 2.75 -11.52 -5.59
C ASP A 28 1.81 -12.18 -4.58
N ALA A 29 0.54 -11.77 -4.53
CA ALA A 29 -0.50 -12.39 -3.72
C ALA A 29 -1.41 -13.33 -4.54
N TRP A 30 -1.13 -13.55 -5.81
CA TRP A 30 -1.97 -14.40 -6.66
C TRP A 30 -1.89 -15.86 -6.24
N VAL A 31 -3.07 -16.49 -6.18
CA VAL A 31 -3.24 -17.92 -5.85
C VAL A 31 -4.03 -18.58 -6.95
N LEU A 32 -3.51 -19.70 -7.45
CA LEU A 32 -4.17 -20.49 -8.49
C LEU A 32 -5.07 -21.54 -7.84
N SER A 33 -6.34 -21.55 -8.24
CA SER A 33 -7.32 -22.58 -7.89
C SER A 33 -8.02 -23.04 -9.17
N GLY A 34 -7.74 -24.25 -9.62
CA GLY A 34 -8.19 -24.72 -10.93
C GLY A 34 -7.59 -23.87 -12.05
N LYS A 35 -8.44 -23.17 -12.80
CA LYS A 35 -8.03 -22.24 -13.86
C LYS A 35 -8.20 -20.76 -13.47
N THR A 36 -8.64 -20.51 -12.23
CA THR A 36 -8.89 -19.16 -11.74
C THR A 36 -7.78 -18.72 -10.82
N ILE A 37 -7.25 -17.50 -11.04
CA ILE A 37 -6.29 -16.86 -10.17
C ILE A 37 -7.02 -15.78 -9.37
N THR A 38 -6.90 -15.88 -8.05
CA THR A 38 -7.46 -14.91 -7.11
C THR A 38 -6.32 -14.26 -6.33
N GLU A 39 -6.64 -13.18 -5.61
CA GLU A 39 -5.66 -12.47 -4.78
C GLU A 39 -5.87 -12.89 -3.32
N ASP A 40 -4.78 -13.35 -2.67
CA ASP A 40 -4.77 -13.64 -1.23
C ASP A 40 -4.81 -12.31 -0.48
N LEU A 41 -5.90 -12.06 0.23
CA LEU A 41 -6.11 -10.78 0.92
C LEU A 41 -5.04 -10.51 1.98
N THR A 42 -4.63 -11.51 2.75
CA THR A 42 -3.60 -11.36 3.78
C THR A 42 -2.28 -10.94 3.15
N GLU A 43 -1.88 -11.60 2.08
CA GLU A 43 -0.64 -11.26 1.37
C GLU A 43 -0.76 -9.91 0.67
N ALA A 44 -1.93 -9.60 0.10
CA ALA A 44 -2.20 -8.30 -0.50
C ALA A 44 -2.05 -7.17 0.53
N LYS A 45 -2.53 -7.37 1.76
CA LYS A 45 -2.33 -6.40 2.85
C LYS A 45 -0.86 -6.18 3.17
N ASN A 46 -0.05 -7.25 3.16
CA ASN A 46 1.39 -7.14 3.39
C ASN A 46 2.07 -6.32 2.27
N ILE A 47 1.72 -6.58 1.03
CA ILE A 47 2.22 -5.82 -0.13
C ILE A 47 1.80 -4.35 -0.03
N PHE A 48 0.55 -4.10 0.34
CA PHE A 48 0.01 -2.75 0.53
C PHE A 48 0.75 -1.98 1.63
N LYS A 49 1.00 -2.63 2.76
CA LYS A 49 1.77 -2.04 3.87
C LYS A 49 3.20 -1.72 3.45
N ASP A 50 3.84 -2.60 2.69
CA ASP A 50 5.20 -2.37 2.19
C ASP A 50 5.26 -1.18 1.25
N LYS A 51 4.23 -0.99 0.41
CA LYS A 51 4.11 0.19 -0.44
C LYS A 51 3.98 1.47 0.38
N ILE A 52 3.18 1.43 1.45
CA ILE A 52 3.04 2.55 2.37
C ILE A 52 4.40 2.89 3.01
N ARG A 53 5.14 1.89 3.46
CA ARG A 53 6.48 2.08 4.04
C ARG A 53 7.45 2.71 3.06
N GLU A 54 7.40 2.30 1.80
CA GLU A 54 8.20 2.88 0.73
C GLU A 54 7.85 4.36 0.51
N VAL A 55 6.56 4.67 0.40
CA VAL A 55 6.08 6.04 0.15
C VAL A 55 6.33 6.96 1.34
N ARG A 56 6.12 6.48 2.58
CA ARG A 56 6.29 7.32 3.77
C ARG A 56 7.74 7.70 4.07
N LYS A 57 8.70 6.90 3.62
CA LYS A 57 10.11 7.12 3.93
C LYS A 57 10.59 8.53 3.56
N PRO A 58 10.46 8.99 2.29
CA PRO A 58 10.86 10.36 1.94
C PRO A 58 10.01 11.41 2.64
N LEU A 59 8.74 11.11 2.94
CA LEU A 59 7.86 12.04 3.65
C LEU A 59 8.31 12.23 5.10
N LEU A 60 8.73 11.15 5.76
CA LEU A 60 9.31 11.22 7.12
C LEU A 60 10.62 12.00 7.12
N GLU A 61 11.49 11.76 6.15
CA GLU A 61 12.76 12.47 6.02
C GLU A 61 12.54 13.98 5.82
N ALA A 62 11.57 14.35 4.98
CA ALA A 62 11.20 15.76 4.77
C ALA A 62 10.64 16.39 6.04
N GLU A 63 9.84 15.66 6.81
CA GLU A 63 9.26 16.14 8.05
C GLU A 63 10.30 16.29 9.15
N ASP A 64 11.35 15.47 9.15
CA ASP A 64 12.49 15.64 10.07
C ASP A 64 13.17 16.99 9.87
N VAL A 65 13.30 17.46 8.63
CA VAL A 65 13.85 18.79 8.32
C VAL A 65 12.91 19.88 8.84
N VAL A 66 11.61 19.74 8.63
CA VAL A 66 10.61 20.69 9.14
C VAL A 66 10.69 20.80 10.67
N PHE A 67 10.82 19.66 11.35
CA PHE A 67 10.94 19.61 12.81
C PHE A 67 12.21 20.30 13.30
N MET A 68 13.35 20.06 12.66
CA MET A 68 14.61 20.71 13.00
C MET A 68 14.54 22.22 12.85
N LYS A 69 13.92 22.71 11.78
CA LYS A 69 13.71 24.15 11.58
C LYS A 69 12.81 24.75 12.66
N ALA A 70 11.77 24.01 13.09
CA ALA A 70 10.89 24.44 14.16
C ALA A 70 11.65 24.56 15.50
N ILE A 71 12.57 23.62 15.77
CA ILE A 71 13.44 23.67 16.97
C ILE A 71 14.33 24.89 16.91
N GLU A 72 15.00 25.12 15.78
CA GLU A 72 15.91 26.27 15.60
C GLU A 72 15.22 27.61 15.79
N SER A 73 13.98 27.74 15.32
CA SER A 73 13.19 28.97 15.45
C SER A 73 12.39 29.04 16.74
N ASP A 74 12.44 28.02 17.59
CA ASP A 74 11.66 27.87 18.82
C ASP A 74 10.16 28.06 18.60
N ASP A 75 9.65 27.49 17.50
CA ASP A 75 8.26 27.57 17.11
C ASP A 75 7.50 26.36 17.66
N THR A 76 6.81 26.53 18.79
CA THR A 76 6.10 25.45 19.47
C THR A 76 4.96 24.89 18.62
N SER A 77 4.23 25.74 17.90
CA SER A 77 3.12 25.31 17.04
C SER A 77 3.63 24.45 15.89
N ALA A 78 4.73 24.86 15.26
CA ALA A 78 5.35 24.11 14.17
C ALA A 78 5.92 22.76 14.64
N LYS A 79 6.52 22.73 15.85
CA LYS A 79 6.98 21.47 16.46
C LYS A 79 5.83 20.48 16.66
N THR A 80 4.74 20.96 17.23
CA THR A 80 3.55 20.13 17.50
C THR A 80 2.95 19.61 16.19
N ALA A 81 2.80 20.47 15.19
CA ALA A 81 2.29 20.07 13.88
C ALA A 81 3.16 19.00 13.21
N SER A 82 4.48 19.14 13.31
CA SER A 82 5.44 18.18 12.76
C SER A 82 5.35 16.83 13.48
N ILE A 83 5.27 16.83 14.81
CA ILE A 83 5.12 15.60 15.60
C ILE A 83 3.83 14.87 15.21
N THR A 84 2.73 15.59 15.03
CA THR A 84 1.44 15.02 14.61
C THR A 84 1.55 14.35 13.24
N LYS A 85 2.17 15.03 12.27
CA LYS A 85 2.40 14.45 10.93
C LYS A 85 3.27 13.22 10.97
N LYS A 86 4.36 13.23 11.71
CA LYS A 86 5.25 12.08 11.87
C LYS A 86 4.52 10.88 12.47
N THR A 87 3.69 11.11 13.48
CA THR A 87 2.89 10.05 14.11
C THR A 87 1.95 9.42 13.09
N LYS A 88 1.24 10.21 12.30
CA LYS A 88 0.35 9.71 11.26
C LYS A 88 1.10 8.90 10.20
N LEU A 89 2.28 9.35 9.80
CA LEU A 89 3.13 8.63 8.84
C LEU A 89 3.61 7.30 9.41
N ARG A 90 4.01 7.26 10.67
CA ARG A 90 4.45 6.02 11.34
C ARG A 90 3.32 5.02 11.45
N ASP A 91 2.10 5.49 11.74
CA ASP A 91 0.92 4.64 11.93
C ASP A 91 0.24 4.25 10.62
N ALA A 92 0.60 4.88 9.50
CA ALA A 92 -0.07 4.68 8.22
C ALA A 92 -0.21 3.22 7.78
N PRO A 93 0.79 2.32 7.97
CA PRO A 93 0.63 0.91 7.59
C PRO A 93 -0.31 0.13 8.51
N ASN A 94 -0.65 0.67 9.67
CA ASN A 94 -1.37 -0.05 10.73
C ASN A 94 -2.73 0.56 11.06
N THR A 95 -3.35 1.28 10.11
CA THR A 95 -4.68 1.86 10.33
C THR A 95 -5.75 0.78 10.39
N SER A 96 -6.84 1.07 11.09
CA SER A 96 -7.98 0.15 11.20
C SER A 96 -8.64 -0.10 9.84
N ALA A 97 -8.64 0.88 8.94
CA ALA A 97 -9.18 0.73 7.59
C ALA A 97 -8.50 -0.40 6.83
N ILE A 98 -7.17 -0.53 6.96
CA ILE A 98 -6.40 -1.61 6.34
C ILE A 98 -6.73 -2.94 7.02
N THR A 99 -6.66 -2.97 8.35
CA THR A 99 -6.91 -4.19 9.14
C THR A 99 -8.30 -4.75 8.89
N ASN A 100 -9.30 -3.88 8.78
CA ASN A 100 -10.69 -4.25 8.65
C ASN A 100 -11.14 -4.46 7.20
N ALA A 101 -10.30 -4.21 6.21
CA ALA A 101 -10.64 -4.44 4.81
C ALA A 101 -10.89 -5.93 4.57
N THR A 102 -12.02 -6.25 3.95
CA THR A 102 -12.43 -7.63 3.65
C THR A 102 -12.35 -7.95 2.17
N THR A 103 -12.10 -6.96 1.32
CA THR A 103 -11.94 -7.12 -0.11
C THR A 103 -10.73 -6.33 -0.60
N ILE A 104 -10.25 -6.68 -1.79
CA ILE A 104 -9.15 -5.94 -2.44
C ILE A 104 -9.57 -4.49 -2.72
N ASP A 105 -10.79 -4.26 -3.14
CA ASP A 105 -11.30 -2.90 -3.40
C ASP A 105 -11.31 -2.06 -2.12
N GLU A 106 -11.77 -2.62 -1.00
CA GLU A 106 -11.71 -1.94 0.30
C GLU A 106 -10.28 -1.63 0.71
N LEU A 107 -9.37 -2.58 0.49
CA LEU A 107 -7.95 -2.39 0.79
C LEU A 107 -7.36 -1.23 -0.01
N LYS A 108 -7.61 -1.18 -1.31
CA LYS A 108 -7.15 -0.10 -2.19
C LYS A 108 -7.65 1.26 -1.71
N LYS A 109 -8.92 1.33 -1.31
CA LYS A 109 -9.56 2.56 -0.82
C LYS A 109 -9.10 2.98 0.57
N SER A 110 -8.45 2.09 1.31
CA SER A 110 -7.94 2.38 2.66
C SER A 110 -6.67 3.25 2.67
N TRP A 111 -6.10 3.55 1.52
CA TRP A 111 -4.94 4.44 1.40
C TRP A 111 -5.30 5.84 1.89
N ASP A 112 -4.53 6.35 2.85
CA ASP A 112 -4.78 7.68 3.42
C ASP A 112 -4.12 8.76 2.56
N ILE A 113 -4.92 9.37 1.69
CA ILE A 113 -4.47 10.41 0.76
C ILE A 113 -3.93 11.64 1.51
N ASP A 114 -4.53 11.98 2.65
CA ASP A 114 -4.14 13.16 3.43
C ASP A 114 -2.74 13.00 4.03
N VAL A 115 -2.35 11.78 4.35
CA VAL A 115 -1.05 11.46 4.98
C VAL A 115 0.01 11.10 3.93
N LEU A 116 -0.36 10.28 2.95
CA LEU A 116 0.56 9.64 2.02
C LEU A 116 0.56 10.27 0.62
N GLY A 117 -0.42 11.11 0.31
CA GLY A 117 -0.60 11.67 -1.02
C GLY A 117 -1.36 10.75 -1.95
N LYS A 118 -1.17 10.92 -3.24
CA LYS A 118 -1.94 10.21 -4.27
C LYS A 118 -1.95 8.69 -4.07
N ASN A 119 -3.14 8.09 -4.15
CA ASN A 119 -3.31 6.64 -4.05
C ASN A 119 -2.79 5.96 -5.33
N PRO A 120 -1.74 5.12 -5.24
CA PRO A 120 -1.16 4.48 -6.43
C PRO A 120 -2.01 3.32 -6.97
N TYR A 121 -3.02 2.89 -6.22
CA TYR A 121 -3.87 1.75 -6.58
C TYR A 121 -5.19 2.16 -7.22
N LEU A 122 -5.53 3.45 -7.23
CA LEU A 122 -6.75 3.97 -7.83
C LEU A 122 -6.40 4.92 -8.96
N LEU A 123 -7.09 4.76 -10.08
CA LEU A 123 -6.99 5.69 -11.19
C LEU A 123 -7.70 6.99 -10.83
N GLU A 124 -7.26 8.09 -11.43
CA GLU A 124 -7.89 9.39 -11.23
C GLU A 124 -9.38 9.32 -11.60
N GLY A 125 -10.24 9.76 -10.68
CA GLY A 125 -11.68 9.72 -10.87
C GLY A 125 -12.38 8.47 -10.34
N GLU A 126 -11.63 7.52 -9.78
CA GLU A 126 -12.21 6.34 -9.11
C GLU A 126 -12.51 6.60 -7.65
#